data_cf0f36f4d3b7d52f8879f1de7c06923a
#
_entry.id   cf0f36f4d3b7d52f8879f1de7c06923a
#
_cell.length_a   1.000
_cell.length_b   1.000
_cell.length_c   1.000
_cell.angle_alpha   90.00
_cell.angle_beta   90.00
_cell.angle_gamma   90.00
#
_symmetry.space_group_name_H-M   'P 1'
#
loop_
_entity.id
_entity.type
_entity.pdbx_description
1 polymer ?
#
loop_
_entity_poly.entity_id
_entity_poly.type
_entity_poly.pdbx_seq_one_letter_code
_entity_poly.pdbx_strand_id
1 'polypeptide(L)'
;DLGMVWLDYDGFIKGINYETSIAKKIQKDLIKKERATLHISVQEFMEPYHHIYIDNDIVRVDKMLDDSFRLVIWKDKDTAQQPDLVISNGVIEFQGSGGGASYLFKDKDYTYDFGDPYIGSKADPAIPSLSIYEGDELIYRGNSK
;
A
#
# COMPACT_ATOMS: atom_id res chain seq x y z
N ASP A 1 -16.33 -22.28 15.25
CA ASP A 1 -15.06 -22.28 14.54
C ASP A 1 -14.83 -20.94 13.84
N LEU A 2 -13.76 -20.26 14.22
CA LEU A 2 -13.41 -18.96 13.66
C LEU A 2 -12.68 -19.06 12.32
N GLY A 3 -12.28 -20.25 11.92
CA GLY A 3 -11.38 -20.43 10.80
C GLY A 3 -9.99 -19.92 11.14
N MET A 4 -9.12 -19.98 10.15
CA MET A 4 -7.74 -19.52 10.31
C MET A 4 -7.66 -18.04 9.93
N VAL A 5 -7.22 -17.20 10.88
CA VAL A 5 -7.07 -15.75 10.68
C VAL A 5 -5.68 -15.38 11.13
N TRP A 6 -4.96 -14.63 10.29
CA TRP A 6 -3.67 -14.06 10.67
C TRP A 6 -3.53 -12.64 10.15
N LEU A 7 -2.71 -11.86 10.86
CA LEU A 7 -2.44 -10.47 10.54
C LEU A 7 -1.07 -10.35 9.86
N ASP A 8 -0.96 -9.42 8.92
CA ASP A 8 0.34 -9.02 8.39
C ASP A 8 0.96 -7.93 9.28
N TYR A 9 2.12 -7.44 8.88
CA TYR A 9 2.85 -6.43 9.64
C TYR A 9 2.16 -5.07 9.71
N ASP A 10 1.18 -4.81 8.86
CA ASP A 10 0.39 -3.58 8.87
C ASP A 10 -0.85 -3.69 9.77
N GLY A 11 -1.10 -4.85 10.34
CA GLY A 11 -2.25 -5.09 11.19
C GLY A 11 -3.52 -5.45 10.44
N PHE A 12 -3.45 -5.68 9.14
CA PHE A 12 -4.60 -6.12 8.35
C PHE A 12 -4.72 -7.63 8.35
N ILE A 13 -5.95 -8.11 8.18
CA ILE A 13 -6.22 -9.53 8.09
C ILE A 13 -5.96 -10.00 6.66
N LYS A 14 -5.03 -10.94 6.52
CA LYS A 14 -4.76 -11.65 5.27
C LYS A 14 -4.98 -13.14 5.46
N GLY A 15 -5.23 -13.85 4.37
CA GLY A 15 -5.42 -15.29 4.42
C GLY A 15 -6.64 -15.73 5.23
N ILE A 16 -7.66 -14.91 5.27
CA ILE A 16 -8.88 -15.16 6.03
C ILE A 16 -9.66 -16.33 5.45
N ASN A 17 -10.22 -17.17 6.32
CA ASN A 17 -11.20 -18.19 5.89
C ASN A 17 -12.56 -17.52 5.73
N TYR A 18 -12.93 -17.21 4.49
CA TYR A 18 -14.17 -16.51 4.18
C TYR A 18 -15.42 -17.35 4.35
N GLU A 19 -15.30 -18.63 4.66
CA GLU A 19 -16.45 -19.47 4.98
C GLU A 19 -17.05 -19.13 6.33
N THR A 20 -16.30 -18.44 7.22
CA THR A 20 -16.83 -18.04 8.51
C THR A 20 -17.33 -16.59 8.49
N SER A 21 -18.55 -16.38 8.97
CA SER A 21 -19.13 -15.03 9.08
C SER A 21 -18.40 -14.16 10.11
N ILE A 22 -17.82 -14.78 11.14
CA ILE A 22 -17.05 -14.08 12.17
C ILE A 22 -15.76 -13.50 11.58
N ALA A 23 -15.04 -14.28 10.76
CA ALA A 23 -13.82 -13.80 10.10
C ALA A 23 -14.10 -12.62 9.17
N LYS A 24 -15.19 -12.69 8.41
CA LYS A 24 -15.62 -11.57 7.55
C LYS A 24 -15.93 -10.32 8.33
N LYS A 25 -16.59 -10.46 9.48
CA LYS A 25 -16.94 -9.34 10.35
C LYS A 25 -15.68 -8.69 10.92
N ILE A 26 -14.71 -9.47 11.38
CA ILE A 26 -13.44 -8.97 11.91
C ILE A 26 -12.72 -8.15 10.84
N GLN A 27 -12.65 -8.65 9.61
CA GLN A 27 -12.03 -7.92 8.50
C GLN A 27 -12.72 -6.59 8.23
N LYS A 28 -14.04 -6.57 8.17
CA LYS A 28 -14.81 -5.33 7.97
C LYS A 28 -14.57 -4.32 9.09
N ASP A 29 -14.54 -4.78 10.34
CA ASP A 29 -14.32 -3.90 11.48
C ASP A 29 -12.92 -3.29 11.46
N LEU A 30 -11.89 -4.06 11.07
CA LEU A 30 -10.53 -3.55 10.95
C LEU A 30 -10.40 -2.51 9.83
N ILE A 31 -11.01 -2.74 8.68
CA ILE A 31 -11.02 -1.78 7.58
C ILE A 31 -11.75 -0.51 8.00
N LYS A 32 -12.87 -0.63 8.72
CA LYS A 32 -13.62 0.52 9.21
C LYS A 32 -12.79 1.37 10.17
N LYS A 33 -12.04 0.73 11.09
CA LYS A 33 -11.13 1.42 12.00
C LYS A 33 -10.02 2.12 11.24
N GLU A 34 -9.46 1.46 10.24
CA GLU A 34 -8.42 2.02 9.39
C GLU A 34 -8.91 3.28 8.67
N ARG A 35 -10.09 3.23 8.06
CA ARG A 35 -10.68 4.39 7.40
C ARG A 35 -10.85 5.58 8.32
N ALA A 36 -11.22 5.34 9.58
CA ALA A 36 -11.43 6.40 10.55
C ALA A 36 -10.14 7.16 10.91
N THR A 37 -8.97 6.58 10.66
CA THR A 37 -7.67 7.24 10.90
C THR A 37 -7.24 8.14 9.75
N LEU A 38 -7.92 8.05 8.60
CA LEU A 38 -7.52 8.75 7.39
C LEU A 38 -8.31 10.04 7.20
N HIS A 39 -7.67 11.00 6.51
CA HIS A 39 -8.36 12.20 6.05
C HIS A 39 -9.57 11.82 5.18
N ILE A 40 -10.65 12.60 5.29
CA ILE A 40 -11.91 12.30 4.61
C ILE A 40 -11.76 12.07 3.11
N SER A 41 -10.83 12.76 2.47
CA SER A 41 -10.62 12.66 1.02
C SER A 41 -10.13 11.29 0.55
N VAL A 42 -9.60 10.46 1.45
CA VAL A 42 -9.00 9.17 1.09
C VAL A 42 -9.57 7.99 1.89
N GLN A 43 -10.73 8.18 2.53
CA GLN A 43 -11.37 7.12 3.31
C GLN A 43 -12.02 6.03 2.44
N GLU A 44 -12.36 6.33 1.18
CA GLU A 44 -12.99 5.38 0.28
C GLU A 44 -11.95 4.51 -0.42
N PHE A 45 -11.89 3.24 -0.10
CA PHE A 45 -11.07 2.23 -0.78
C PHE A 45 -11.69 0.86 -0.52
N MET A 46 -11.31 -0.13 -1.34
CA MET A 46 -11.77 -1.50 -1.16
C MET A 46 -10.94 -2.23 -0.11
N GLU A 47 -9.61 -2.21 -0.27
CA GLU A 47 -8.68 -2.96 0.57
C GLU A 47 -7.35 -2.22 0.66
N PRO A 48 -6.79 -2.07 1.88
CA PRO A 48 -5.46 -1.49 2.01
C PRO A 48 -4.41 -2.53 1.62
N TYR A 49 -3.41 -2.11 0.84
CA TYR A 49 -2.33 -3.00 0.41
C TYR A 49 -1.01 -2.70 1.10
N HIS A 50 -0.62 -1.43 1.18
CA HIS A 50 0.63 -1.02 1.80
C HIS A 50 0.47 0.27 2.59
N HIS A 51 1.18 0.34 3.70
CA HIS A 51 1.28 1.52 4.55
C HIS A 51 2.70 1.52 5.13
N ILE A 52 3.57 2.34 4.57
CA ILE A 52 4.98 2.38 4.97
C ILE A 52 5.42 3.78 5.36
N TYR A 53 6.53 3.83 6.06
CA TYR A 53 7.20 5.08 6.42
C TYR A 53 8.51 5.18 5.66
N ILE A 54 8.73 6.32 5.01
CA ILE A 54 10.01 6.68 4.40
C ILE A 54 10.44 7.97 5.08
N ASP A 55 11.44 7.90 5.94
CA ASP A 55 11.79 8.98 6.86
C ASP A 55 10.58 9.41 7.68
N ASN A 56 10.12 10.64 7.58
CA ASN A 56 8.92 11.14 8.26
C ASN A 56 7.69 11.16 7.36
N ASP A 57 7.81 10.64 6.15
CA ASP A 57 6.71 10.60 5.20
C ASP A 57 5.94 9.28 5.31
N ILE A 58 4.66 9.32 5.06
CA ILE A 58 3.81 8.15 5.01
C ILE A 58 3.40 7.91 3.56
N VAL A 59 3.59 6.66 3.10
CA VAL A 59 3.24 6.24 1.76
C VAL A 59 2.25 5.08 1.85
N ARG A 60 1.13 5.23 1.18
CA ARG A 60 0.05 4.26 1.24
C ARG A 60 -0.38 3.83 -0.16
N VAL A 61 -0.61 2.54 -0.35
CA VAL A 61 -1.18 1.98 -1.57
C VAL A 61 -2.46 1.24 -1.22
N ASP A 62 -3.56 1.63 -1.83
CA ASP A 62 -4.86 1.01 -1.65
C ASP A 62 -5.37 0.41 -2.95
N LYS A 63 -6.05 -0.73 -2.84
CA LYS A 63 -6.84 -1.27 -3.94
C LYS A 63 -8.22 -0.61 -3.92
N MET A 64 -8.66 -0.13 -5.07
CA MET A 64 -9.93 0.56 -5.22
C MET A 64 -11.04 -0.40 -5.71
N LEU A 65 -12.28 0.06 -5.68
CA LEU A 65 -13.44 -0.76 -6.07
C LEU A 65 -13.41 -1.23 -7.52
N ASP A 66 -12.73 -0.48 -8.40
CA ASP A 66 -12.59 -0.83 -9.82
C ASP A 66 -11.35 -1.69 -10.11
N ASP A 67 -10.72 -2.25 -9.08
CA ASP A 67 -9.49 -3.05 -9.13
C ASP A 67 -8.22 -2.28 -9.51
N SER A 68 -8.31 -0.97 -9.68
CA SER A 68 -7.11 -0.13 -9.81
C SER A 68 -6.48 0.14 -8.44
N PHE A 69 -5.31 0.74 -8.43
CA PHE A 69 -4.61 1.11 -7.21
C PHE A 69 -4.51 2.62 -7.07
N ARG A 70 -4.40 3.07 -5.83
CA ARG A 70 -4.24 4.49 -5.50
C ARG A 70 -3.02 4.66 -4.62
N LEU A 71 -2.18 5.65 -4.96
CA LEU A 71 -1.04 6.07 -4.15
C LEU A 71 -1.42 7.32 -3.37
N VAL A 72 -1.13 7.32 -2.08
CA VAL A 72 -1.34 8.49 -1.21
C VAL A 72 -0.06 8.76 -0.43
N ILE A 73 0.38 10.01 -0.40
CA ILE A 73 1.60 10.41 0.31
C ILE A 73 1.30 11.59 1.23
N TRP A 74 1.71 11.46 2.48
CA TRP A 74 1.75 12.55 3.47
C TRP A 74 3.21 12.87 3.77
N LYS A 75 3.58 14.13 3.62
CA LYS A 75 4.96 14.59 3.90
C LYS A 75 5.01 15.20 5.28
N ASP A 76 5.74 14.56 6.19
CA ASP A 76 6.00 15.01 7.56
C ASP A 76 4.72 15.41 8.32
N LYS A 77 3.68 14.60 8.18
CA LYS A 77 2.40 14.79 8.88
C LYS A 77 1.63 13.48 8.99
N ASP A 78 0.61 13.45 9.83
CA ASP A 78 -0.17 12.25 10.02
C ASP A 78 -1.28 12.08 8.97
N THR A 79 -1.87 10.88 8.93
CA THR A 79 -2.85 10.49 7.92
C THR A 79 -4.23 11.15 8.10
N ALA A 80 -4.49 11.76 9.26
CA ALA A 80 -5.74 12.50 9.50
C ALA A 80 -5.72 13.87 8.80
N GLN A 81 -4.53 14.35 8.45
CA GLN A 81 -4.38 15.60 7.71
C GLN A 81 -4.53 15.36 6.22
N GLN A 82 -4.73 16.46 5.47
CA GLN A 82 -4.85 16.35 4.01
C GLN A 82 -3.56 15.82 3.41
N PRO A 83 -3.61 14.79 2.56
CA PRO A 83 -2.41 14.27 1.91
C PRO A 83 -1.80 15.29 0.94
N ASP A 84 -0.49 15.20 0.76
CA ASP A 84 0.24 16.05 -0.19
C ASP A 84 0.09 15.55 -1.62
N LEU A 85 -0.12 14.25 -1.80
CA LEU A 85 -0.25 13.65 -3.13
C LEU A 85 -1.25 12.52 -3.10
N VAL A 86 -2.13 12.49 -4.10
CA VAL A 86 -3.05 11.38 -4.36
C VAL A 86 -3.01 11.09 -5.85
N ILE A 87 -2.64 9.87 -6.23
CA ILE A 87 -2.65 9.46 -7.63
C ILE A 87 -3.50 8.19 -7.75
N SER A 88 -4.53 8.26 -8.59
CA SER A 88 -5.43 7.14 -8.87
C SER A 88 -5.03 6.40 -10.14
N ASN A 89 -5.76 5.33 -10.44
CA ASN A 89 -5.61 4.52 -11.65
C ASN A 89 -4.23 3.87 -11.78
N GLY A 90 -3.61 3.54 -10.65
CA GLY A 90 -2.38 2.78 -10.65
C GLY A 90 -2.59 1.35 -11.13
N VAL A 91 -1.54 0.76 -11.70
CA VAL A 91 -1.54 -0.61 -12.17
C VAL A 91 -0.44 -1.40 -11.49
N ILE A 92 -0.64 -2.71 -11.38
CA ILE A 92 0.35 -3.61 -10.81
C ILE A 92 1.09 -4.36 -11.92
N GLU A 93 2.40 -4.48 -11.78
CA GLU A 93 3.25 -5.32 -12.62
C GLU A 93 3.99 -6.32 -11.74
N PHE A 94 3.88 -7.60 -12.09
CA PHE A 94 4.59 -8.64 -11.37
C PHE A 94 6.01 -8.80 -11.92
N GLN A 95 6.97 -8.96 -10.99
CA GLN A 95 8.39 -9.02 -11.31
C GLN A 95 8.84 -10.47 -11.39
N GLY A 96 8.99 -11.00 -12.58
CA GLY A 96 9.63 -12.27 -12.89
C GLY A 96 9.38 -13.44 -11.93
N SER A 97 10.23 -14.45 -11.99
CA SER A 97 10.11 -15.66 -11.17
C SER A 97 10.58 -15.49 -9.73
N GLY A 98 11.27 -14.40 -9.41
CA GLY A 98 11.71 -14.09 -8.05
C GLY A 98 10.62 -13.56 -7.13
N GLY A 99 9.43 -13.32 -7.69
CA GLY A 99 8.32 -12.73 -6.98
C GLY A 99 8.50 -11.23 -6.79
N GLY A 100 7.53 -10.59 -6.19
CA GLY A 100 7.49 -9.16 -6.04
C GLY A 100 6.60 -8.48 -7.05
N ALA A 101 6.30 -7.23 -6.80
CA ALA A 101 5.42 -6.44 -7.64
C ALA A 101 5.85 -4.98 -7.64
N SER A 102 5.57 -4.30 -8.73
CA SER A 102 5.64 -2.84 -8.82
C SER A 102 4.24 -2.30 -9.01
N TYR A 103 3.90 -1.30 -8.21
CA TYR A 103 2.65 -0.54 -8.36
C TYR A 103 3.02 0.77 -9.03
N LEU A 104 2.51 1.00 -10.23
CA LEU A 104 2.89 2.12 -11.08
C LEU A 104 1.78 3.16 -11.13
N PHE A 105 2.15 4.40 -10.86
CA PHE A 105 1.23 5.53 -10.82
C PHE A 105 1.80 6.64 -11.69
N LYS A 106 0.99 7.20 -12.57
CA LYS A 106 1.44 8.27 -13.48
C LYS A 106 0.71 9.58 -13.18
N ASP A 107 1.49 10.64 -13.07
CA ASP A 107 1.00 12.00 -12.94
C ASP A 107 1.83 12.92 -13.85
N LYS A 108 1.26 13.29 -15.00
CA LYS A 108 1.94 14.09 -16.04
C LYS A 108 3.22 13.38 -16.50
N ASP A 109 4.39 14.02 -16.36
CA ASP A 109 5.67 13.45 -16.78
C ASP A 109 6.32 12.59 -15.70
N TYR A 110 5.68 12.46 -14.54
CA TYR A 110 6.21 11.69 -13.41
C TYR A 110 5.61 10.30 -13.35
N THR A 111 6.45 9.31 -13.05
CA THR A 111 6.04 7.95 -12.74
C THR A 111 6.50 7.62 -11.33
N TYR A 112 5.55 7.18 -10.50
CA TYR A 112 5.80 6.72 -9.14
C TYR A 112 5.76 5.20 -9.16
N ASP A 113 6.85 4.57 -8.75
CA ASP A 113 6.98 3.11 -8.71
C ASP A 113 7.12 2.67 -7.25
N PHE A 114 6.06 2.07 -6.72
CA PHE A 114 6.09 1.47 -5.40
C PHE A 114 6.50 0.00 -5.56
N GLY A 115 7.71 -0.32 -5.14
CA GLY A 115 8.24 -1.68 -5.23
C GLY A 115 7.93 -2.47 -3.96
N ASP A 116 7.33 -3.65 -4.15
CA ASP A 116 7.03 -4.61 -3.08
C ASP A 116 7.79 -5.91 -3.38
N PRO A 117 9.03 -6.05 -2.89
CA PRO A 117 9.79 -7.26 -3.13
C PRO A 117 9.28 -8.40 -2.26
N TYR A 118 9.20 -9.60 -2.84
CA TYR A 118 8.77 -10.80 -2.12
C TYR A 118 9.88 -11.49 -1.37
N ILE A 119 11.06 -11.53 -1.96
CA ILE A 119 12.16 -12.35 -1.47
C ILE A 119 13.36 -11.48 -1.14
N GLY A 120 13.84 -11.64 0.08
CA GLY A 120 15.09 -11.06 0.55
C GLY A 120 15.91 -12.10 1.26
N SER A 121 17.10 -11.72 1.68
CA SER A 121 17.99 -12.53 2.51
C SER A 121 18.28 -11.82 3.82
N LYS A 122 18.98 -12.49 4.74
CA LYS A 122 19.40 -11.82 5.98
C LYS A 122 20.37 -10.66 5.71
N ALA A 123 21.18 -10.79 4.66
CA ALA A 123 22.12 -9.74 4.26
C ALA A 123 21.48 -8.64 3.44
N ASP A 124 20.39 -8.98 2.70
CA ASP A 124 19.67 -8.05 1.85
C ASP A 124 18.16 -8.32 1.99
N PRO A 125 17.56 -7.82 3.06
CA PRO A 125 16.14 -8.06 3.30
C PRO A 125 15.28 -7.39 2.26
N ALA A 126 14.13 -8.01 1.93
CA ALA A 126 13.15 -7.46 1.01
C ALA A 126 12.44 -6.27 1.66
N ILE A 127 12.76 -5.07 1.22
CA ILE A 127 12.24 -3.83 1.79
C ILE A 127 11.43 -3.08 0.73
N PRO A 128 10.16 -2.73 1.00
CA PRO A 128 9.40 -1.88 0.10
C PRO A 128 10.08 -0.53 -0.13
N SER A 129 9.94 -0.01 -1.34
CA SER A 129 10.57 1.26 -1.72
C SER A 129 9.66 2.06 -2.65
N LEU A 130 9.90 3.37 -2.67
CA LEU A 130 9.26 4.28 -3.62
C LEU A 130 10.33 4.91 -4.49
N SER A 131 10.17 4.77 -5.80
CA SER A 131 11.02 5.42 -6.79
C SER A 131 10.17 6.39 -7.60
N ILE A 132 10.71 7.55 -7.91
CA ILE A 132 10.04 8.57 -8.72
C ILE A 132 10.91 8.88 -9.92
N TYR A 133 10.30 8.79 -11.10
CA TYR A 133 10.95 9.08 -12.37
C TYR A 133 10.31 10.30 -13.01
N GLU A 134 11.14 11.15 -13.60
CA GLU A 134 10.69 12.19 -14.53
C GLU A 134 11.09 11.74 -15.92
N GLY A 135 10.11 11.38 -16.75
CA GLY A 135 10.40 10.65 -17.98
C GLY A 135 11.11 9.33 -17.65
N ASP A 136 12.31 9.14 -18.19
CA ASP A 136 13.13 7.95 -17.93
C ASP A 136 14.17 8.15 -16.83
N GLU A 137 14.24 9.34 -16.25
CA GLU A 137 15.27 9.68 -15.27
C GLU A 137 14.77 9.43 -13.85
N LEU A 138 15.53 8.63 -13.08
CA LEU A 138 15.27 8.42 -11.66
C LEU A 138 15.67 9.70 -10.88
N ILE A 139 14.69 10.35 -10.26
CA ILE A 139 14.92 11.59 -9.51
C ILE A 139 14.82 11.41 -8.00
N TYR A 140 14.22 10.31 -7.53
CA TYR A 140 14.10 10.03 -6.10
C TYR A 140 13.95 8.54 -5.86
N ARG A 141 14.56 8.05 -4.79
CA ARG A 141 14.31 6.70 -4.28
C ARG A 141 14.41 6.71 -2.75
N GLY A 142 13.37 6.17 -2.11
CA GLY A 142 13.31 6.01 -0.66
C GLY A 142 12.90 4.60 -0.29
N ASN A 143 13.50 4.07 0.77
CA ASN A 143 13.20 2.75 1.29
C ASN A 143 12.36 2.85 2.55
N SER A 144 11.49 1.87 2.75
CA SER A 144 10.72 1.72 3.98
C SER A 144 11.67 1.54 5.17
N LYS A 145 11.31 2.14 6.27
CA LYS A 145 11.98 1.93 7.55
C LYS A 145 11.70 0.55 8.12
#